data_6e367db133b27112662080a21c9737f0
#
_entry.id   6e367db133b27112662080a21c9737f0
#
_cell.length_a   1.000
_cell.length_b   1.000
_cell.length_c   1.000
_cell.angle_alpha   90.00
_cell.angle_beta   90.00
_cell.angle_gamma   90.00
#
_symmetry.space_group_name_H-M   'P 1'
#
loop_
_entity.id
_entity.type
_entity.pdbx_description
1 polymer ?
#
loop_
_entity_poly.entity_id
_entity_poly.type
_entity_poly.pdbx_seq_one_letter_code
_entity_poly.pdbx_strand_id
1 'polypeptide(L)'
;EQLLDNWPGYLSCLQRGNTSAEVLLDVFEQARILCSRRGGSPGVESINAAIESRLEKLELKKTDQNFYHGRPVLITRNDYNLELFNGDIGISVRLAESDQHMVVFPDGRQYLASRLPEHETCFAMTVHKAQGSEFDRVVLILTEETNAESETLMSRELLYTAATRAKQSILIYSPADRWRTAISSSASRASGMTAFLELDGPLD
;
A
#
# COMPACT_ATOMS: atom_id res chain seq x y z
N GLU A 1 -7.15 -0.14 15.72
CA GLU A 1 -8.60 -0.36 15.49
C GLU A 1 -9.17 0.57 14.43
N GLN A 2 -8.81 1.83 14.39
CA GLN A 2 -9.36 2.85 13.48
C GLN A 2 -8.92 2.72 12.00
N LEU A 3 -7.94 1.89 11.67
CA LEU A 3 -7.43 1.83 10.28
C LEU A 3 -8.44 1.21 9.31
N LEU A 4 -9.19 0.20 9.71
CA LEU A 4 -10.24 -0.41 8.89
C LEU A 4 -11.47 0.48 8.72
N ASP A 5 -11.69 1.43 9.63
CA ASP A 5 -12.79 2.39 9.56
C ASP A 5 -12.61 3.37 8.38
N ASN A 6 -11.39 3.46 7.83
CA ASN A 6 -11.12 4.28 6.64
C ASN A 6 -11.63 3.67 5.33
N TRP A 7 -12.03 2.39 5.33
CA TRP A 7 -12.75 1.75 4.23
C TRP A 7 -14.24 1.55 4.60
N PRO A 8 -15.08 2.58 4.51
CA PRO A 8 -16.48 2.41 4.80
C PRO A 8 -17.09 1.43 3.82
N GLY A 9 -17.71 0.40 4.35
CA GLY A 9 -18.29 -0.68 3.55
C GLY A 9 -17.39 -1.89 3.32
N TYR A 10 -16.07 -1.78 3.32
CA TYR A 10 -15.18 -2.93 3.08
C TYR A 10 -15.36 -4.01 4.15
N LEU A 11 -15.28 -3.63 5.42
CA LEU A 11 -15.50 -4.54 6.53
C LEU A 11 -16.90 -5.18 6.46
N SER A 12 -17.93 -4.40 6.11
CA SER A 12 -19.29 -4.91 5.92
C SER A 12 -19.37 -5.91 4.76
N CYS A 13 -18.63 -5.69 3.68
CA CYS A 13 -18.51 -6.63 2.57
C CYS A 13 -17.86 -7.94 2.99
N LEU A 14 -16.77 -7.88 3.78
CA LEU A 14 -16.12 -9.06 4.33
C LEU A 14 -17.03 -9.86 5.25
N GLN A 15 -17.79 -9.18 6.13
CA GLN A 15 -18.74 -9.80 7.05
C GLN A 15 -19.89 -10.53 6.36
N ARG A 16 -20.31 -10.08 5.19
CA ARG A 16 -21.31 -10.79 4.37
C ARG A 16 -20.80 -12.12 3.79
N GLY A 17 -19.49 -12.25 3.59
CA GLY A 17 -18.82 -13.49 3.18
C GLY A 17 -19.04 -13.96 1.74
N ASN A 18 -19.97 -13.36 0.99
CA ASN A 18 -20.33 -13.71 -0.38
C ASN A 18 -20.34 -12.51 -1.34
N THR A 19 -19.67 -11.43 -0.96
CA THR A 19 -19.55 -10.23 -1.80
C THR A 19 -18.70 -10.56 -3.04
N SER A 20 -19.15 -10.11 -4.22
CA SER A 20 -18.42 -10.35 -5.46
C SER A 20 -17.07 -9.61 -5.49
N ALA A 21 -16.15 -10.10 -6.32
CA ALA A 21 -14.82 -9.49 -6.45
C ALA A 21 -14.89 -8.03 -6.92
N GLU A 22 -15.80 -7.73 -7.85
CA GLU A 22 -15.97 -6.38 -8.40
C GLU A 22 -16.36 -5.40 -7.30
N VAL A 23 -17.34 -5.74 -6.46
CA VAL A 23 -17.77 -4.90 -5.34
C VAL A 23 -16.65 -4.72 -4.31
N LEU A 24 -15.89 -5.78 -4.02
CA LEU A 24 -14.74 -5.71 -3.12
C LEU A 24 -13.64 -4.81 -3.69
N LEU A 25 -13.33 -4.91 -4.99
CA LEU A 25 -12.37 -4.05 -5.67
C LEU A 25 -12.80 -2.60 -5.60
N ASP A 26 -14.03 -2.28 -6.00
CA ASP A 26 -14.58 -0.92 -6.00
C ASP A 26 -14.49 -0.27 -4.61
N VAL A 27 -14.86 -1.00 -3.56
CA VAL A 27 -14.79 -0.48 -2.19
C VAL A 27 -13.35 -0.37 -1.70
N PHE A 28 -12.49 -1.32 -2.08
CA PHE A 28 -11.08 -1.32 -1.70
C PHE A 28 -10.31 -0.16 -2.35
N GLU A 29 -10.63 0.18 -3.60
CA GLU A 29 -9.98 1.29 -4.32
C GLU A 29 -10.33 2.68 -3.77
N GLN A 30 -11.43 2.81 -3.02
CA GLN A 30 -11.82 4.09 -2.42
C GLN A 30 -10.82 4.62 -1.39
N ALA A 31 -10.06 3.76 -0.74
CA ALA A 31 -9.10 4.20 0.28
C ALA A 31 -7.76 3.45 0.20
N ARG A 32 -6.69 4.10 0.65
CA ARG A 32 -5.38 3.48 0.74
C ARG A 32 -4.60 3.99 1.95
N ILE A 33 -3.91 3.07 2.64
CA ILE A 33 -2.94 3.43 3.66
C ILE A 33 -1.58 3.55 3.00
N LEU A 34 -0.96 4.71 3.15
CA LEU A 34 0.37 5.00 2.64
C LEU A 34 1.33 5.15 3.82
N CYS A 35 2.46 4.46 3.76
CA CYS A 35 3.52 4.55 4.75
C CYS A 35 4.77 5.17 4.13
N SER A 36 5.52 5.92 4.91
CA SER A 36 6.80 6.49 4.48
C SER A 36 7.86 5.41 4.23
N ARG A 37 7.75 4.23 4.88
CA ARG A 37 8.72 3.13 4.79
C ARG A 37 8.06 1.75 4.77
N ARG A 38 8.83 0.74 4.35
CA ARG A 38 8.36 -0.65 4.28
C ARG A 38 8.46 -1.35 5.65
N GLY A 39 9.63 -1.44 6.20
CA GLY A 39 9.90 -2.12 7.48
C GLY A 39 9.78 -1.20 8.69
N GLY A 40 9.95 -1.77 9.89
CA GLY A 40 9.83 -1.07 11.17
C GLY A 40 8.38 -0.88 11.63
N SER A 41 8.22 -0.19 12.77
CA SER A 41 6.89 0.08 13.34
C SER A 41 6.76 1.57 13.68
N PRO A 42 5.77 2.28 13.06
CA PRO A 42 4.86 1.81 12.04
C PRO A 42 5.46 1.83 10.61
N GLY A 43 5.29 0.74 9.87
CA GLY A 43 5.66 0.60 8.46
C GLY A 43 4.67 -0.29 7.73
N VAL A 44 4.82 -0.48 6.44
CA VAL A 44 3.90 -1.28 5.61
C VAL A 44 3.66 -2.68 6.20
N GLU A 45 4.74 -3.37 6.58
CA GLU A 45 4.66 -4.74 7.09
C GLU A 45 3.91 -4.82 8.41
N SER A 46 4.23 -3.94 9.37
CA SER A 46 3.56 -3.91 10.67
C SER A 46 2.09 -3.49 10.57
N ILE A 47 1.75 -2.58 9.66
CA ILE A 47 0.36 -2.14 9.44
C ILE A 47 -0.46 -3.26 8.79
N ASN A 48 0.05 -3.93 7.75
CA ASN A 48 -0.63 -5.06 7.13
C ASN A 48 -0.86 -6.19 8.15
N ALA A 49 0.16 -6.54 8.95
CA ALA A 49 0.04 -7.54 10.01
C ALA A 49 -1.00 -7.14 11.09
N ALA A 50 -1.03 -5.88 11.49
CA ALA A 50 -2.01 -5.39 12.46
C ALA A 50 -3.45 -5.47 11.94
N ILE A 51 -3.67 -5.16 10.66
CA ILE A 51 -4.99 -5.29 10.00
C ILE A 51 -5.38 -6.77 9.92
N GLU A 52 -4.49 -7.65 9.45
CA GLU A 52 -4.78 -9.08 9.39
C GLU A 52 -5.07 -9.68 10.76
N SER A 53 -4.31 -9.31 11.80
CA SER A 53 -4.60 -9.72 13.17
C SER A 53 -5.97 -9.22 13.67
N ARG A 54 -6.41 -8.05 13.23
CA ARG A 54 -7.77 -7.57 13.53
C ARG A 54 -8.83 -8.38 12.81
N LEU A 55 -8.60 -8.74 11.53
CA LEU A 55 -9.50 -9.61 10.78
C LEU A 55 -9.61 -11.02 11.40
N GLU A 56 -8.52 -11.55 11.95
CA GLU A 56 -8.54 -12.81 12.72
C GLU A 56 -9.43 -12.71 13.95
N LYS A 57 -9.30 -11.63 14.73
CA LYS A 57 -10.16 -11.39 15.91
C LYS A 57 -11.64 -11.21 15.57
N LEU A 58 -11.94 -10.83 14.34
CA LEU A 58 -13.30 -10.70 13.81
C LEU A 58 -13.79 -12.00 13.10
N GLU A 59 -12.99 -13.06 13.15
CA GLU A 59 -13.27 -14.35 12.49
C GLU A 59 -13.43 -14.26 10.96
N LEU A 60 -12.91 -13.18 10.35
CA LEU A 60 -12.93 -12.94 8.90
C LEU A 60 -11.71 -13.55 8.18
N LYS A 61 -10.68 -13.92 8.95
CA LYS A 61 -9.47 -14.62 8.51
C LYS A 61 -9.12 -15.69 9.54
N LYS A 62 -8.78 -16.90 9.10
CA LYS A 62 -8.21 -17.94 9.98
C LYS A 62 -6.71 -17.72 10.15
N THR A 63 -6.15 -18.03 11.33
CA THR A 63 -4.75 -17.76 11.69
C THR A 63 -3.75 -18.37 10.69
N ASP A 64 -3.97 -19.59 10.23
CA ASP A 64 -3.05 -20.30 9.33
C ASP A 64 -3.41 -20.13 7.83
N GLN A 65 -4.30 -19.20 7.52
CA GLN A 65 -4.81 -19.01 6.17
C GLN A 65 -4.07 -17.89 5.46
N ASN A 66 -3.28 -18.23 4.42
CA ASN A 66 -2.60 -17.23 3.59
C ASN A 66 -3.57 -16.47 2.68
N PHE A 67 -4.61 -17.15 2.15
CA PHE A 67 -5.64 -16.53 1.35
C PHE A 67 -6.99 -16.60 2.07
N TYR A 68 -7.70 -15.50 2.08
CA TYR A 68 -9.04 -15.36 2.64
C TYR A 68 -9.89 -14.46 1.74
N HIS A 69 -11.19 -14.53 1.90
CA HIS A 69 -12.12 -13.71 1.12
C HIS A 69 -11.91 -12.23 1.41
N GLY A 70 -11.64 -11.44 0.37
CA GLY A 70 -11.35 -10.03 0.47
C GLY A 70 -9.88 -9.69 0.80
N ARG A 71 -8.92 -10.63 0.77
CA ARG A 71 -7.51 -10.26 0.93
C ARG A 71 -7.05 -9.44 -0.27
N PRO A 72 -6.56 -8.20 -0.08
CA PRO A 72 -5.90 -7.47 -1.15
C PRO A 72 -4.50 -8.04 -1.38
N VAL A 73 -4.18 -8.34 -2.62
CA VAL A 73 -2.94 -8.99 -3.06
C VAL A 73 -2.20 -8.06 -4.01
N LEU A 74 -0.97 -7.68 -3.65
CA LEU A 74 -0.06 -6.92 -4.49
C LEU A 74 0.97 -7.86 -5.10
N ILE A 75 1.09 -7.87 -6.42
CA ILE A 75 2.15 -8.57 -7.13
C ILE A 75 3.47 -7.83 -6.91
N THR A 76 4.51 -8.56 -6.51
CA THR A 76 5.84 -7.99 -6.22
C THR A 76 6.90 -8.40 -7.23
N ARG A 77 6.59 -9.37 -8.12
CA ARG A 77 7.48 -9.83 -9.18
C ARG A 77 6.72 -10.03 -10.48
N ASN A 78 7.30 -9.56 -11.59
CA ASN A 78 6.72 -9.75 -12.91
C ASN A 78 6.64 -11.23 -13.30
N ASP A 79 5.51 -11.63 -13.87
CA ASP A 79 5.32 -12.90 -14.56
C ASP A 79 4.73 -12.61 -15.94
N TYR A 80 5.57 -12.70 -16.97
CA TYR A 80 5.17 -12.40 -18.34
C TYR A 80 4.22 -13.44 -18.95
N ASN A 81 4.23 -14.70 -18.43
CA ASN A 81 3.32 -15.74 -18.92
C ASN A 81 1.89 -15.53 -18.41
N LEU A 82 1.76 -14.95 -17.21
CA LEU A 82 0.48 -14.60 -16.61
C LEU A 82 0.09 -13.14 -16.89
N GLU A 83 0.94 -12.39 -17.58
CA GLU A 83 0.76 -10.94 -17.81
C GLU A 83 0.53 -10.18 -16.49
N LEU A 84 1.15 -10.64 -15.39
CA LEU A 84 1.12 -10.00 -14.09
C LEU A 84 2.40 -9.23 -13.85
N PHE A 85 2.27 -7.97 -13.42
CA PHE A 85 3.39 -7.07 -13.23
C PHE A 85 3.51 -6.59 -11.79
N ASN A 86 4.73 -6.26 -11.39
CA ASN A 86 4.98 -5.66 -10.09
C ASN A 86 4.17 -4.36 -9.96
N GLY A 87 3.31 -4.32 -8.95
CA GLY A 87 2.37 -3.22 -8.74
C GLY A 87 0.91 -3.57 -9.02
N ASP A 88 0.62 -4.65 -9.75
CA ASP A 88 -0.75 -5.10 -9.95
C ASP A 88 -1.39 -5.48 -8.62
N ILE A 89 -2.61 -5.00 -8.39
CA ILE A 89 -3.38 -5.28 -7.17
C ILE A 89 -4.67 -6.00 -7.55
N GLY A 90 -4.90 -7.14 -6.90
CA GLY A 90 -6.13 -7.90 -7.03
C GLY A 90 -6.75 -8.20 -5.67
N ILE A 91 -7.99 -8.69 -5.68
CA ILE A 91 -8.70 -9.14 -4.48
C ILE A 91 -8.93 -10.64 -4.52
N SER A 92 -8.57 -11.31 -3.43
CA SER A 92 -8.84 -12.73 -3.24
C SER A 92 -10.31 -12.97 -2.90
N VAL A 93 -10.95 -13.87 -3.62
CA VAL A 93 -12.31 -14.32 -3.33
C VAL A 93 -12.34 -15.84 -3.20
N ARG A 94 -13.14 -16.34 -2.29
CA ARG A 94 -13.35 -17.78 -2.12
C ARG A 94 -14.23 -18.31 -3.25
N LEU A 95 -13.82 -19.41 -3.86
CA LEU A 95 -14.66 -20.13 -4.83
C LEU A 95 -15.80 -20.85 -4.11
N ALA A 96 -16.99 -20.75 -4.68
CA ALA A 96 -18.13 -21.54 -4.20
C ALA A 96 -17.76 -23.03 -4.25
N GLU A 97 -18.18 -23.80 -3.24
CA GLU A 97 -18.01 -25.25 -3.15
C GLU A 97 -16.57 -25.76 -2.98
N SER A 98 -15.57 -24.86 -2.76
CA SER A 98 -14.19 -25.28 -2.50
C SER A 98 -13.50 -24.37 -1.48
N ASP A 99 -12.40 -24.87 -0.88
CA ASP A 99 -11.52 -24.03 -0.06
C ASP A 99 -10.49 -23.25 -0.90
N GLN A 100 -10.63 -23.27 -2.22
CA GLN A 100 -9.74 -22.56 -3.13
C GLN A 100 -10.13 -21.09 -3.22
N HIS A 101 -9.12 -20.28 -3.51
CA HIS A 101 -9.27 -18.84 -3.71
C HIS A 101 -8.84 -18.45 -5.12
N MET A 102 -9.60 -17.57 -5.71
CA MET A 102 -9.28 -16.86 -6.95
C MET A 102 -8.87 -15.45 -6.61
N VAL A 103 -7.85 -14.92 -7.27
CA VAL A 103 -7.52 -13.49 -7.19
C VAL A 103 -7.97 -12.83 -8.47
N VAL A 104 -8.82 -11.82 -8.33
CA VAL A 104 -9.43 -11.06 -9.43
C VAL A 104 -8.81 -9.67 -9.45
N PHE A 105 -8.38 -9.23 -10.63
CA PHE A 105 -7.77 -7.93 -10.88
C PHE A 105 -8.79 -6.97 -11.52
N PRO A 106 -8.59 -5.64 -11.42
CA PRO A 106 -9.53 -4.63 -11.92
C PRO A 106 -9.82 -4.73 -13.43
N ASP A 107 -8.87 -5.24 -14.21
CA ASP A 107 -8.98 -5.45 -15.66
C ASP A 107 -9.72 -6.74 -16.05
N GLY A 108 -10.23 -7.49 -15.07
CA GLY A 108 -10.97 -8.74 -15.26
C GLY A 108 -10.08 -9.99 -15.34
N ARG A 109 -8.75 -9.86 -15.33
CA ARG A 109 -7.86 -11.03 -15.20
C ARG A 109 -8.13 -11.74 -13.87
N GLN A 110 -8.09 -13.07 -13.87
CA GLN A 110 -8.32 -13.85 -12.66
C GLN A 110 -7.48 -15.13 -12.66
N TYR A 111 -6.91 -15.44 -11.51
CA TYR A 111 -6.01 -16.58 -11.35
C TYR A 111 -6.27 -17.29 -10.04
N LEU A 112 -6.10 -18.62 -10.03
CA LEU A 112 -6.04 -19.36 -8.77
C LEU A 112 -4.92 -18.79 -7.90
N ALA A 113 -5.19 -18.57 -6.63
CA ALA A 113 -4.22 -18.01 -5.68
C ALA A 113 -2.89 -18.80 -5.63
N SER A 114 -2.95 -20.12 -5.82
CA SER A 114 -1.78 -21.01 -5.88
C SER A 114 -0.88 -20.81 -7.11
N ARG A 115 -1.34 -20.09 -8.14
CA ARG A 115 -0.60 -19.85 -9.38
C ARG A 115 0.04 -18.45 -9.45
N LEU A 116 -0.23 -17.61 -8.45
CA LEU A 116 0.33 -16.26 -8.44
C LEU A 116 1.86 -16.28 -8.26
N PRO A 117 2.58 -15.35 -8.90
CA PRO A 117 3.99 -15.12 -8.61
C PRO A 117 4.17 -14.55 -7.20
N GLU A 118 5.36 -14.08 -6.87
CA GLU A 118 5.61 -13.43 -5.57
C GLU A 118 4.63 -12.27 -5.34
N HIS A 119 4.02 -12.27 -4.16
CA HIS A 119 2.98 -11.31 -3.80
C HIS A 119 2.95 -11.06 -2.29
N GLU A 120 2.31 -9.97 -1.90
CA GLU A 120 2.12 -9.61 -0.49
C GLU A 120 0.71 -9.08 -0.23
N THR A 121 0.30 -9.03 1.04
CA THR A 121 -0.95 -8.36 1.46
C THR A 121 -0.79 -6.84 1.30
N CYS A 122 -1.82 -6.15 0.78
CA CYS A 122 -1.74 -4.75 0.40
C CYS A 122 -2.87 -3.87 0.94
N PHE A 123 -3.15 -3.91 2.24
CA PHE A 123 -3.94 -2.85 2.88
C PHE A 123 -3.15 -1.55 2.97
N ALA A 124 -1.86 -1.67 3.26
CA ALA A 124 -0.91 -0.57 3.25
C ALA A 124 0.19 -0.80 2.21
N MET A 125 0.70 0.29 1.64
CA MET A 125 1.84 0.31 0.73
C MET A 125 2.72 1.54 0.98
N THR A 126 3.92 1.58 0.40
CA THR A 126 4.75 2.79 0.48
C THR A 126 4.21 3.89 -0.43
N VAL A 127 4.46 5.16 -0.06
CA VAL A 127 4.13 6.31 -0.92
C VAL A 127 4.73 6.16 -2.32
N HIS A 128 5.94 5.60 -2.44
CA HIS A 128 6.60 5.37 -3.72
C HIS A 128 5.85 4.35 -4.60
N LYS A 129 5.37 3.26 -4.01
CA LYS A 129 4.59 2.25 -4.75
C LYS A 129 3.22 2.77 -5.20
N ALA A 130 2.70 3.79 -4.55
CA ALA A 130 1.44 4.44 -4.90
C ALA A 130 1.58 5.49 -6.02
N GLN A 131 2.79 5.73 -6.54
CA GLN A 131 2.99 6.67 -7.63
C GLN A 131 2.23 6.21 -8.89
N GLY A 132 1.50 7.14 -9.51
CA GLY A 132 0.63 6.83 -10.65
C GLY A 132 -0.80 6.42 -10.30
N SER A 133 -1.07 6.07 -9.04
CA SER A 133 -2.42 5.74 -8.57
C SER A 133 -3.06 6.90 -7.80
N GLU A 134 -4.39 6.95 -7.77
CA GLU A 134 -5.15 7.92 -6.99
C GLU A 134 -6.29 7.22 -6.26
N PHE A 135 -6.63 7.71 -5.06
CA PHE A 135 -7.63 7.13 -4.18
C PHE A 135 -8.56 8.23 -3.66
N ASP A 136 -9.82 7.91 -3.39
CA ASP A 136 -10.72 8.91 -2.81
C ASP A 136 -10.23 9.37 -1.44
N ARG A 137 -9.74 8.44 -0.63
CA ARG A 137 -9.21 8.70 0.70
C ARG A 137 -7.82 8.11 0.86
N VAL A 138 -6.92 8.90 1.42
CA VAL A 138 -5.57 8.46 1.78
C VAL A 138 -5.39 8.57 3.29
N VAL A 139 -4.83 7.52 3.88
CA VAL A 139 -4.32 7.55 5.25
C VAL A 139 -2.81 7.51 5.17
N LEU A 140 -2.15 8.61 5.51
CA LEU A 140 -0.70 8.69 5.54
C LEU A 140 -0.18 8.41 6.95
N ILE A 141 0.71 7.44 7.08
CA ILE A 141 1.36 7.08 8.34
C ILE A 141 2.84 7.43 8.25
N LEU A 142 3.27 8.36 9.12
CA LEU A 142 4.67 8.74 9.27
C LEU A 142 5.27 8.05 10.50
N THR A 143 6.47 7.49 10.34
CA THR A 143 7.16 6.75 11.40
C THR A 143 7.74 7.66 12.47
N GLU A 144 7.86 7.17 13.70
CA GLU A 144 8.55 7.82 14.81
C GLU A 144 10.07 7.60 14.81
N GLU A 145 10.56 6.60 14.06
CA GLU A 145 11.98 6.27 14.05
C GLU A 145 12.86 7.39 13.47
N THR A 146 13.96 7.67 14.18
CA THR A 146 14.89 8.79 13.97
C THR A 146 16.26 8.35 13.47
N ASN A 147 16.34 7.32 12.65
CA ASN A 147 17.63 7.00 12.03
C ASN A 147 17.86 7.86 10.77
N ALA A 148 19.12 8.00 10.37
CA ALA A 148 19.54 8.85 9.24
C ALA A 148 18.80 8.50 7.92
N GLU A 149 18.43 7.21 7.71
CA GLU A 149 17.69 6.76 6.54
C GLU A 149 16.23 7.26 6.59
N SER A 150 15.58 7.22 7.76
CA SER A 150 14.21 7.71 7.91
C SER A 150 14.10 9.24 7.83
N GLU A 151 15.13 9.97 8.20
CA GLU A 151 15.17 11.42 8.02
C GLU A 151 15.26 11.82 6.55
N THR A 152 16.06 11.09 5.78
CA THR A 152 16.21 11.32 4.32
C THR A 152 14.91 11.02 3.57
N LEU A 153 14.11 10.05 4.05
CA LEU A 153 12.81 9.69 3.44
C LEU A 153 11.68 10.65 3.83
N MET A 154 11.82 11.37 4.96
CA MET A 154 10.80 12.29 5.47
C MET A 154 11.02 13.69 4.91
N SER A 155 10.53 13.92 3.71
CA SER A 155 10.68 15.18 3.02
C SER A 155 9.34 15.78 2.60
N ARG A 156 9.34 17.10 2.32
CA ARG A 156 8.18 17.81 1.77
C ARG A 156 7.69 17.18 0.48
N GLU A 157 8.59 16.66 -0.35
CA GLU A 157 8.29 15.99 -1.61
C GLU A 157 7.53 14.68 -1.37
N LEU A 158 7.89 13.91 -0.34
CA LEU A 158 7.14 12.72 0.06
C LEU A 158 5.71 13.09 0.48
N LEU A 159 5.57 14.11 1.32
CA LEU A 159 4.25 14.60 1.77
C LEU A 159 3.40 15.07 0.60
N TYR A 160 3.99 15.84 -0.31
CA TYR A 160 3.33 16.29 -1.53
C TYR A 160 2.89 15.10 -2.40
N THR A 161 3.79 14.13 -2.61
CA THR A 161 3.46 12.92 -3.37
C THR A 161 2.30 12.16 -2.75
N ALA A 162 2.29 11.98 -1.43
CA ALA A 162 1.20 11.32 -0.72
C ALA A 162 -0.11 12.12 -0.80
N ALA A 163 -0.05 13.43 -0.61
CA ALA A 163 -1.22 14.31 -0.64
C ALA A 163 -1.89 14.32 -2.02
N THR A 164 -1.08 14.32 -3.09
CA THR A 164 -1.60 14.27 -4.48
C THR A 164 -2.17 12.91 -4.88
N ARG A 165 -2.09 11.88 -4.03
CA ARG A 165 -2.79 10.59 -4.24
C ARG A 165 -4.25 10.65 -3.76
N ALA A 166 -4.62 11.64 -2.95
CA ALA A 166 -5.97 11.77 -2.41
C ALA A 166 -6.84 12.66 -3.30
N LYS A 167 -7.97 12.12 -3.80
CA LYS A 167 -8.96 12.87 -4.57
C LYS A 167 -9.87 13.71 -3.67
N GLN A 168 -10.25 13.20 -2.49
CA GLN A 168 -11.25 13.82 -1.61
C GLN A 168 -10.66 14.20 -0.25
N SER A 169 -9.92 13.29 0.41
CA SER A 169 -9.42 13.54 1.75
C SER A 169 -8.14 12.78 2.05
N ILE A 170 -7.29 13.41 2.87
CA ILE A 170 -6.11 12.79 3.45
C ILE A 170 -6.18 12.90 4.97
N LEU A 171 -5.95 11.77 5.65
CA LEU A 171 -5.80 11.69 7.10
C LEU A 171 -4.34 11.35 7.40
N ILE A 172 -3.70 12.14 8.27
CA ILE A 172 -2.28 11.97 8.56
C ILE A 172 -2.09 11.56 10.02
N TYR A 173 -1.52 10.39 10.22
CA TYR A 173 -1.04 9.93 11.52
C TYR A 173 0.46 10.19 11.62
N SER A 174 0.82 11.13 12.47
CA SER A 174 2.20 11.54 12.64
C SER A 174 2.41 12.14 14.04
N PRO A 175 3.55 11.90 14.69
CA PRO A 175 3.99 12.75 15.80
C PRO A 175 4.14 14.20 15.31
N ALA A 176 3.80 15.16 16.16
CA ALA A 176 3.76 16.59 15.77
C ALA A 176 5.14 17.14 15.35
N ASP A 177 6.20 16.66 15.97
CA ASP A 177 7.59 17.01 15.64
C ASP A 177 7.97 16.45 14.24
N ARG A 178 7.55 15.23 13.92
CA ARG A 178 7.81 14.59 12.62
C ARG A 178 7.11 15.30 11.48
N TRP A 179 5.88 15.66 11.68
CA TRP A 179 5.15 16.44 10.70
C TRP A 179 5.85 17.78 10.39
N ARG A 180 6.29 18.51 11.43
CA ARG A 180 7.02 19.77 11.27
C ARG A 180 8.35 19.58 10.55
N THR A 181 9.11 18.55 10.91
CA THR A 181 10.38 18.21 10.25
C THR A 181 10.15 17.90 8.77
N ALA A 182 9.16 17.06 8.44
CA ALA A 182 8.86 16.69 7.07
C ALA A 182 8.48 17.88 6.19
N ILE A 183 7.73 18.85 6.71
CA ILE A 183 7.37 20.07 5.98
C ILE A 183 8.59 20.97 5.72
N SER A 184 9.51 21.07 6.69
CA SER A 184 10.69 21.93 6.58
C SER A 184 11.87 21.29 5.84
N SER A 185 11.87 19.96 5.69
CA SER A 185 12.94 19.23 4.99
C SER A 185 12.66 19.15 3.49
N SER A 186 13.70 19.41 2.68
CA SER A 186 13.67 19.10 1.24
C SER A 186 14.50 17.83 0.97
N ALA A 187 14.07 17.04 -0.02
CA ALA A 187 14.83 15.86 -0.43
C ALA A 187 16.19 16.29 -1.01
N SER A 188 17.27 15.93 -0.34
CA SER A 188 18.61 16.06 -0.92
C SER A 188 18.83 14.91 -1.90
N ARG A 189 18.75 15.20 -3.20
CA ARG A 189 19.17 14.25 -4.22
C ARG A 189 20.66 14.42 -4.42
N ALA A 190 21.46 13.45 -4.00
CA ALA A 190 22.85 13.34 -4.41
C ALA A 190 22.89 12.98 -5.90
N SER A 191 22.67 13.97 -6.77
CA SER A 191 22.91 13.77 -8.20
C SER A 191 24.40 14.10 -8.45
N GLY A 192 25.14 13.15 -9.02
CA GLY A 192 26.52 13.41 -9.47
C GLY A 192 26.63 14.47 -10.57
N MET A 193 25.49 15.00 -11.05
CA MET A 193 25.47 15.97 -12.16
C MET A 193 26.07 17.31 -11.78
N THR A 194 25.88 17.77 -10.53
CA THR A 194 26.53 19.00 -10.04
C THR A 194 28.04 18.84 -9.98
N ALA A 195 28.52 17.68 -9.47
CA ALA A 195 29.93 17.38 -9.45
C ALA A 195 30.52 17.22 -10.87
N PHE A 196 29.73 16.71 -11.81
CA PHE A 196 30.14 16.57 -13.21
C PHE A 196 30.23 17.93 -13.92
N LEU A 197 29.30 18.85 -13.66
CA LEU A 197 29.30 20.21 -14.21
C LEU A 197 30.39 21.11 -13.61
N GLU A 198 30.84 20.82 -12.39
CA GLU A 198 31.97 21.53 -11.74
C GLU A 198 33.32 21.03 -12.25
N LEU A 199 33.41 19.82 -12.86
CA LEU A 199 34.62 19.27 -13.47
C LEU A 199 34.89 19.79 -14.90
N ASP A 200 33.81 20.19 -15.61
CA ASP A 200 33.94 20.91 -16.89
C ASP A 200 34.05 22.43 -16.59
N GLY A 201 35.29 22.86 -16.27
CA GLY A 201 35.60 24.27 -16.24
C GLY A 201 35.33 24.92 -17.61
N PRO A 202 35.28 26.28 -17.68
CA PRO A 202 34.96 26.94 -18.94
C PRO A 202 35.89 26.46 -20.04
N LEU A 203 35.30 25.98 -21.11
CA LEU A 203 36.01 25.68 -22.35
C LEU A 203 36.55 27.01 -22.88
N ASP A 204 37.85 27.25 -22.73
CA ASP A 204 38.58 28.34 -23.39
C ASP A 204 38.60 28.18 -24.92
#